data_776d9e3ec6a63bc561009d3b5d1b655b
#
_entry.id   776d9e3ec6a63bc561009d3b5d1b655b
#
_cell.length_a   1.000
_cell.length_b   1.000
_cell.length_c   1.000
_cell.angle_alpha   90.00
_cell.angle_beta   90.00
_cell.angle_gamma   90.00
#
_symmetry.space_group_name_H-M   'P 1'
#
loop_
_entity.id
_entity.type
_entity.pdbx_description
1 polymer ?
#
loop_
_entity_poly.entity_id
_entity_poly.type
_entity_poly.pdbx_seq_one_letter_code
_entity_poly.pdbx_strand_id
1 'polypeptide(L)'
;RKYFKYYDEISTWQMQHGCMNEHEAFTFYQNSYDFNLEKGLWKDVGEYGGTCDALSADYGVDFKCPTSLDGWLDYIFTGISKQQYNQCQMYMLLFDKPLWKVCAYLTETEWMIQRELSYPVPADKRIILVEVQRNLEWEERLIKNTPFVIEEREKYYQILCDQFGTPSTLIKEQVLITE
;
A
#
# COMPACT_ATOMS: atom_id res chain seq x y z
N ARG A 1 4.62 1.56 -18.35
CA ARG A 1 4.22 0.13 -18.25
C ARG A 1 2.71 -0.01 -18.01
N LYS A 2 2.14 0.70 -17.04
CA LYS A 2 0.70 0.63 -16.70
C LYS A 2 -0.25 0.94 -17.88
N TYR A 3 0.16 1.83 -18.79
CA TYR A 3 -0.65 2.25 -19.93
C TYR A 3 -0.71 1.22 -21.06
N PHE A 4 0.30 0.36 -21.17
CA PHE A 4 0.38 -0.65 -22.22
C PHE A 4 0.01 -2.06 -21.76
N LYS A 5 -0.53 -2.22 -20.52
CA LYS A 5 -0.86 -3.51 -19.89
C LYS A 5 0.29 -4.54 -19.89
N TYR A 6 1.52 -4.11 -20.10
CA TYR A 6 2.69 -4.96 -19.91
C TYR A 6 3.02 -4.97 -18.43
N TYR A 7 2.33 -5.82 -17.69
CA TYR A 7 2.68 -6.20 -16.34
C TYR A 7 3.47 -7.50 -16.40
N ASP A 8 4.77 -7.40 -16.29
CA ASP A 8 5.44 -8.43 -15.53
C ASP A 8 5.02 -8.20 -14.09
N GLU A 9 4.33 -9.13 -13.49
CA GLU A 9 4.10 -9.14 -12.05
C GLU A 9 5.47 -9.26 -11.37
N ILE A 10 6.13 -8.11 -11.14
CA ILE A 10 7.36 -8.08 -10.35
C ILE A 10 6.90 -8.28 -8.91
N SER A 11 6.78 -9.53 -8.53
CA SER A 11 6.54 -9.92 -7.14
C SER A 11 7.90 -10.24 -6.52
N THR A 12 8.36 -9.33 -5.65
CA THR A 12 9.55 -9.63 -4.83
C THR A 12 9.15 -10.56 -3.67
N TRP A 13 10.11 -11.30 -3.14
CA TRP A 13 9.88 -12.11 -1.95
C TRP A 13 9.28 -11.31 -0.78
N GLN A 14 9.73 -10.06 -0.58
CA GLN A 14 9.18 -9.17 0.45
C GLN A 14 7.70 -8.83 0.20
N MET A 15 7.31 -8.59 -1.05
CA MET A 15 5.91 -8.34 -1.40
C MET A 15 5.04 -9.58 -1.15
N GLN A 16 5.55 -10.76 -1.52
CA GLN A 16 4.85 -12.03 -1.27
C GLN A 16 4.68 -12.28 0.24
N HIS A 17 5.74 -12.08 1.02
CA HIS A 17 5.69 -12.18 2.48
C HIS A 17 4.63 -11.22 3.07
N GLY A 18 4.60 -9.95 2.63
CA GLY A 18 3.60 -8.98 3.05
C GLY A 18 2.18 -9.48 2.79
N CYS A 19 1.87 -9.85 1.53
CA CYS A 19 0.56 -10.33 1.14
C CYS A 19 0.12 -11.61 1.89
N MET A 20 1.05 -12.54 2.13
CA MET A 20 0.75 -13.79 2.85
C MET A 20 0.39 -13.55 4.32
N ASN A 21 1.02 -12.55 4.95
CA ASN A 21 0.89 -12.33 6.40
C ASN A 21 -0.09 -11.19 6.75
N GLU A 22 -0.54 -10.41 5.78
CA GLU A 22 -1.51 -9.32 5.99
C GLU A 22 -2.81 -9.78 6.63
N HIS A 23 -3.31 -10.97 6.23
CA HIS A 23 -4.53 -11.53 6.81
C HIS A 23 -4.35 -11.90 8.28
N GLU A 24 -3.19 -12.43 8.67
CA GLU A 24 -2.86 -12.74 10.07
C GLU A 24 -2.79 -11.45 10.88
N ALA A 25 -2.09 -10.44 10.36
CA ALA A 25 -1.98 -9.12 10.98
C ALA A 25 -3.35 -8.45 11.19
N PHE A 26 -4.21 -8.49 10.16
CA PHE A 26 -5.59 -8.00 10.23
C PHE A 26 -6.38 -8.72 11.32
N THR A 27 -6.38 -10.05 11.32
CA THR A 27 -7.13 -10.87 12.29
C THR A 27 -6.65 -10.62 13.71
N PHE A 28 -5.33 -10.53 13.90
CA PHE A 28 -4.74 -10.23 15.20
C PHE A 28 -5.16 -8.83 15.69
N TYR A 29 -5.08 -7.83 14.82
CA TYR A 29 -5.47 -6.47 15.15
C TYR A 29 -6.96 -6.38 15.49
N GLN A 30 -7.82 -6.96 14.66
CA GLN A 30 -9.27 -6.97 14.87
C GLN A 30 -9.64 -7.58 16.23
N ASN A 31 -9.05 -8.70 16.57
CA ASN A 31 -9.34 -9.39 17.84
C ASN A 31 -8.79 -8.69 19.08
N SER A 32 -7.69 -7.93 18.93
CA SER A 32 -6.97 -7.36 20.07
C SER A 32 -7.25 -5.88 20.31
N TYR A 33 -7.63 -5.13 19.25
CA TYR A 33 -7.72 -3.68 19.31
C TYR A 33 -9.05 -3.11 18.81
N ASP A 34 -9.65 -3.67 17.76
CA ASP A 34 -10.90 -3.15 17.19
C ASP A 34 -11.71 -4.24 16.53
N PHE A 35 -12.64 -4.81 17.26
CA PHE A 35 -13.51 -5.89 16.79
C PHE A 35 -14.38 -5.48 15.58
N ASN A 36 -14.66 -4.18 15.42
CA ASN A 36 -15.48 -3.65 14.33
C ASN A 36 -14.63 -3.25 13.10
N LEU A 37 -13.33 -3.54 13.11
CA LEU A 37 -12.48 -3.27 11.95
C LEU A 37 -12.93 -4.11 10.76
N GLU A 38 -13.15 -3.45 9.63
CA GLU A 38 -13.56 -4.08 8.39
C GLU A 38 -12.40 -4.11 7.40
N LYS A 39 -12.35 -5.14 6.54
CA LYS A 39 -11.40 -5.16 5.41
C LYS A 39 -11.64 -3.95 4.52
N GLY A 40 -10.56 -3.35 4.08
CA GLY A 40 -10.61 -2.22 3.18
C GLY A 40 -11.10 -2.62 1.79
N LEU A 41 -11.64 -1.63 1.11
CA LEU A 41 -12.18 -1.73 -0.23
C LEU A 41 -11.46 -0.77 -1.16
N TRP A 42 -11.60 -1.00 -2.46
CA TRP A 42 -11.23 -0.02 -3.47
C TRP A 42 -12.14 1.19 -3.38
N LYS A 43 -11.52 2.37 -3.40
CA LYS A 43 -12.24 3.64 -3.55
C LYS A 43 -11.50 4.52 -4.54
N ASP A 44 -12.26 5.25 -5.34
CA ASP A 44 -11.75 6.32 -6.18
C ASP A 44 -12.53 7.61 -5.97
N VAL A 45 -11.85 8.72 -6.19
CA VAL A 45 -12.42 10.07 -6.18
C VAL A 45 -11.74 10.86 -7.28
N GLY A 46 -12.35 10.92 -8.46
CA GLY A 46 -11.81 11.59 -9.62
C GLY A 46 -10.49 10.97 -10.10
N GLU A 47 -9.40 11.71 -9.97
CA GLU A 47 -8.07 11.25 -10.44
C GLU A 47 -7.32 10.41 -9.40
N TYR A 48 -7.87 10.22 -8.22
CA TYR A 48 -7.26 9.47 -7.12
C TYR A 48 -7.99 8.16 -6.90
N GLY A 49 -7.25 7.11 -6.64
CA GLY A 49 -7.85 5.81 -6.29
C GLY A 49 -6.85 4.92 -5.56
N GLY A 50 -7.37 4.02 -4.75
CA GLY A 50 -6.56 3.07 -4.00
C GLY A 50 -7.39 2.08 -3.21
N THR A 51 -6.75 0.97 -2.84
CA THR A 51 -7.27 -0.02 -1.91
C THR A 51 -6.55 0.14 -0.60
N CYS A 52 -7.28 0.37 0.48
CA CYS A 52 -6.72 0.33 1.82
C CYS A 52 -6.82 -1.08 2.40
N ASP A 53 -6.04 -1.38 3.43
CA ASP A 53 -6.04 -2.72 4.03
C ASP A 53 -7.22 -2.90 4.96
N ALA A 54 -7.55 -1.90 5.79
CA ALA A 54 -8.69 -1.97 6.70
C ALA A 54 -9.24 -0.59 7.09
N LEU A 55 -10.51 -0.58 7.49
CA LEU A 55 -11.23 0.62 7.92
C LEU A 55 -11.98 0.37 9.23
N SER A 56 -11.94 1.37 10.11
CA SER A 56 -12.81 1.53 11.26
C SER A 56 -13.74 2.74 11.05
N ALA A 57 -14.67 2.98 11.97
CA ALA A 57 -15.54 4.14 11.92
C ALA A 57 -14.76 5.46 11.84
N ASP A 58 -13.69 5.60 12.65
CA ASP A 58 -12.97 6.86 12.83
C ASP A 58 -11.58 6.90 12.22
N TYR A 59 -11.02 5.76 11.78
CA TYR A 59 -9.66 5.68 11.24
C TYR A 59 -9.51 4.58 10.21
N GLY A 60 -8.39 4.60 9.48
CA GLY A 60 -7.97 3.48 8.65
C GLY A 60 -6.69 2.84 9.19
N VAL A 61 -6.42 1.62 8.73
CA VAL A 61 -5.21 0.87 9.08
C VAL A 61 -4.52 0.38 7.81
N ASP A 62 -3.20 0.47 7.81
CA ASP A 62 -2.31 -0.06 6.80
C ASP A 62 -1.38 -1.06 7.47
N PHE A 63 -1.44 -2.32 7.04
CA PHE A 63 -0.65 -3.40 7.64
C PHE A 63 0.70 -3.51 6.94
N LYS A 64 1.74 -3.63 7.71
CA LYS A 64 3.10 -3.89 7.25
C LYS A 64 3.64 -5.11 7.98
N CYS A 65 4.08 -6.10 7.21
CA CYS A 65 4.69 -7.32 7.73
C CYS A 65 6.18 -7.34 7.33
N PRO A 66 7.06 -6.70 8.11
CA PRO A 66 8.49 -6.70 7.84
C PRO A 66 9.06 -8.11 7.80
N THR A 67 10.06 -8.31 6.94
CA THR A 67 10.71 -9.61 6.74
C THR A 67 11.86 -9.87 7.70
N SER A 68 12.18 -8.91 8.57
CA SER A 68 13.26 -9.00 9.56
C SER A 68 12.88 -8.29 10.85
N LEU A 69 13.51 -8.69 11.93
CA LEU A 69 13.37 -8.04 13.24
C LEU A 69 13.82 -6.58 13.17
N ASP A 70 14.93 -6.29 12.51
CA ASP A 70 15.45 -4.92 12.36
C ASP A 70 14.43 -4.05 11.62
N GLY A 71 13.87 -4.52 10.51
CA GLY A 71 12.85 -3.81 9.77
C GLY A 71 11.56 -3.58 10.56
N TRP A 72 11.24 -4.45 11.52
CA TRP A 72 10.13 -4.24 12.43
C TRP A 72 10.47 -3.22 13.53
N LEU A 73 11.68 -3.29 14.10
CA LEU A 73 12.18 -2.35 15.11
C LEU A 73 12.32 -0.93 14.56
N ASP A 74 12.58 -0.77 13.25
CA ASP A 74 12.66 0.54 12.60
C ASP A 74 11.39 1.36 12.82
N TYR A 75 10.21 0.75 12.94
CA TYR A 75 8.97 1.47 13.25
C TYR A 75 8.97 2.09 14.64
N ILE A 76 9.77 1.58 15.58
CA ILE A 76 9.96 2.18 16.91
C ILE A 76 10.95 3.34 16.84
N PHE A 77 12.09 3.13 16.17
CA PHE A 77 13.24 4.05 16.25
C PHE A 77 13.18 5.16 15.21
N THR A 78 12.68 4.87 14.01
CA THR A 78 12.65 5.82 12.89
C THR A 78 11.23 6.20 12.46
N GLY A 79 10.22 5.44 12.89
CA GLY A 79 8.83 5.62 12.49
C GLY A 79 8.59 5.13 11.06
N ILE A 80 7.67 5.81 10.37
CA ILE A 80 7.30 5.48 8.99
C ILE A 80 8.11 6.26 7.96
N SER A 81 8.32 5.66 6.79
CA SER A 81 8.96 6.34 5.66
C SER A 81 8.07 7.45 5.08
N LYS A 82 8.68 8.39 4.35
CA LYS A 82 7.95 9.43 3.61
C LYS A 82 6.93 8.83 2.62
N GLN A 83 7.24 7.68 2.03
CA GLN A 83 6.32 7.00 1.12
C GLN A 83 5.09 6.48 1.85
N GLN A 84 5.26 5.85 3.00
CA GLN A 84 4.16 5.38 3.84
C GLN A 84 3.33 6.54 4.38
N TYR A 85 3.98 7.63 4.79
CA TYR A 85 3.27 8.86 5.18
C TYR A 85 2.38 9.39 4.04
N ASN A 86 2.91 9.50 2.83
CA ASN A 86 2.13 9.94 1.67
C ASN A 86 0.98 8.98 1.33
N GLN A 87 1.18 7.67 1.50
CA GLN A 87 0.14 6.66 1.33
C GLN A 87 -1.00 6.86 2.34
N CYS A 88 -0.67 7.08 3.62
CA CYS A 88 -1.64 7.37 4.66
C CYS A 88 -2.44 8.65 4.37
N GLN A 89 -1.78 9.74 3.93
CA GLN A 89 -2.45 10.99 3.58
C GLN A 89 -3.41 10.79 2.40
N MET A 90 -2.99 10.03 1.38
CA MET A 90 -3.85 9.70 0.25
C MET A 90 -5.08 8.89 0.68
N TYR A 91 -4.91 7.91 1.55
CA TYR A 91 -6.04 7.13 2.06
C TYR A 91 -6.97 7.96 2.95
N MET A 92 -6.44 8.87 3.78
CA MET A 92 -7.26 9.79 4.56
C MET A 92 -8.10 10.71 3.67
N LEU A 93 -7.54 11.18 2.55
CA LEU A 93 -8.31 11.92 1.54
C LEU A 93 -9.39 11.04 0.89
N LEU A 94 -9.04 9.83 0.44
CA LEU A 94 -9.97 8.93 -0.26
C LEU A 94 -11.13 8.48 0.64
N PHE A 95 -10.84 8.09 1.87
CA PHE A 95 -11.81 7.49 2.78
C PHE A 95 -12.42 8.49 3.77
N ASP A 96 -12.02 9.75 3.69
CA ASP A 96 -12.45 10.85 4.57
C ASP A 96 -12.26 10.51 6.05
N LYS A 97 -11.05 10.09 6.41
CA LYS A 97 -10.69 9.75 7.78
C LYS A 97 -9.75 10.79 8.37
N PRO A 98 -9.91 11.16 9.66
CA PRO A 98 -9.01 12.09 10.33
C PRO A 98 -7.68 11.49 10.77
N LEU A 99 -7.60 10.15 10.84
CA LEU A 99 -6.48 9.41 11.39
C LEU A 99 -6.21 8.17 10.54
N TRP A 100 -4.93 7.84 10.38
CA TRP A 100 -4.48 6.57 9.81
C TRP A 100 -3.44 5.92 10.72
N LYS A 101 -3.53 4.60 10.89
CA LYS A 101 -2.59 3.83 11.70
C LYS A 101 -1.78 2.91 10.79
N VAL A 102 -0.47 3.02 10.86
CA VAL A 102 0.42 2.02 10.27
C VAL A 102 0.71 0.98 11.34
N CYS A 103 0.28 -0.24 11.08
CA CYS A 103 0.42 -1.38 11.97
C CYS A 103 1.56 -2.27 11.47
N ALA A 104 2.73 -2.17 12.08
CA ALA A 104 3.83 -3.08 11.82
C ALA A 104 3.66 -4.35 12.66
N TYR A 105 3.37 -5.46 11.98
CA TYR A 105 3.15 -6.76 12.60
C TYR A 105 4.34 -7.68 12.41
N LEU A 106 4.91 -8.16 13.52
CA LEU A 106 6.00 -9.13 13.51
C LEU A 106 5.43 -10.53 13.33
N THR A 107 5.63 -11.10 12.14
CA THR A 107 5.31 -12.50 11.88
C THR A 107 6.45 -13.38 12.37
N GLU A 108 6.15 -14.38 13.18
CA GLU A 108 7.13 -15.39 13.56
C GLU A 108 7.18 -16.49 12.50
N THR A 109 7.84 -16.23 11.38
CA THR A 109 8.15 -17.30 10.46
C THR A 109 9.25 -18.20 11.06
N GLU A 110 9.22 -19.48 10.75
CA GLU A 110 10.22 -20.46 11.21
C GLU A 110 11.65 -19.96 10.91
N TRP A 111 11.84 -19.26 9.81
CA TRP A 111 13.11 -18.65 9.42
C TRP A 111 13.57 -17.54 10.37
N MET A 112 12.65 -16.65 10.80
CA MET A 112 12.98 -15.57 11.75
C MET A 112 13.29 -16.12 13.13
N ILE A 113 12.52 -17.10 13.60
CA ILE A 113 12.75 -17.76 14.90
C ILE A 113 14.14 -18.39 14.91
N GLN A 114 14.57 -19.05 13.83
CA GLN A 114 15.85 -19.73 13.77
C GLN A 114 17.05 -18.77 13.66
N ARG A 115 16.89 -17.59 13.07
CA ARG A 115 18.01 -16.70 12.78
C ARG A 115 18.11 -15.47 13.68
N GLU A 116 16.99 -14.88 14.05
CA GLU A 116 16.98 -13.57 14.67
C GLU A 116 16.43 -13.58 16.09
N LEU A 117 15.62 -14.57 16.43
CA LEU A 117 14.99 -14.65 17.74
C LEU A 117 15.49 -15.86 18.52
N SER A 118 16.06 -15.61 19.70
CA SER A 118 16.40 -16.66 20.65
C SER A 118 15.19 -17.20 21.41
N TYR A 119 14.07 -16.50 21.37
CA TYR A 119 12.79 -16.89 21.99
C TYR A 119 11.62 -16.22 21.23
N PRO A 120 10.43 -16.81 21.24
CA PRO A 120 9.26 -16.21 20.56
C PRO A 120 8.87 -14.90 21.22
N VAL A 121 8.56 -13.88 20.39
CA VAL A 121 7.99 -12.61 20.88
C VAL A 121 6.54 -12.89 21.32
N PRO A 122 6.15 -12.50 22.55
CA PRO A 122 4.78 -12.66 23.00
C PRO A 122 3.79 -11.99 22.04
N ALA A 123 2.65 -12.64 21.80
CA ALA A 123 1.67 -12.17 20.80
C ALA A 123 1.24 -10.70 21.02
N ASP A 124 1.06 -10.30 22.28
CA ASP A 124 0.71 -8.93 22.68
C ASP A 124 1.80 -7.90 22.40
N LYS A 125 3.02 -8.33 22.06
CA LYS A 125 4.19 -7.48 21.74
C LYS A 125 4.54 -7.46 20.24
N ARG A 126 3.79 -8.14 19.40
CA ARG A 126 4.09 -8.25 17.97
C ARG A 126 3.62 -7.07 17.13
N ILE A 127 2.86 -6.15 17.69
CA ILE A 127 2.35 -4.98 16.99
C ILE A 127 3.05 -3.72 17.46
N ILE A 128 3.51 -2.92 16.49
CA ILE A 128 3.89 -1.52 16.66
C ILE A 128 2.90 -0.67 15.89
N LEU A 129 2.31 0.32 16.53
CA LEU A 129 1.38 1.25 15.91
C LEU A 129 2.02 2.62 15.77
N VAL A 130 2.00 3.15 14.54
CA VAL A 130 2.39 4.52 14.24
C VAL A 130 1.16 5.27 13.75
N GLU A 131 0.74 6.29 14.49
CA GLU A 131 -0.42 7.11 14.14
C GLU A 131 -0.03 8.28 13.26
N VAL A 132 -0.80 8.50 12.21
CA VAL A 132 -0.62 9.58 11.23
C VAL A 132 -1.89 10.42 11.22
N GLN A 133 -1.76 11.68 11.59
CA GLN A 133 -2.85 12.65 11.54
C GLN A 133 -3.02 13.20 10.12
N ARG A 134 -4.26 13.49 9.74
CA ARG A 134 -4.59 14.11 8.46
C ARG A 134 -3.94 15.47 8.31
N ASN A 135 -3.35 15.74 7.17
CA ASN A 135 -2.66 17.00 6.86
C ASN A 135 -3.33 17.69 5.69
N LEU A 136 -4.14 18.69 5.97
CA LEU A 136 -4.88 19.45 4.96
C LEU A 136 -3.97 20.24 4.02
N GLU A 137 -2.82 20.74 4.48
CA GLU A 137 -1.85 21.43 3.61
C GLU A 137 -1.25 20.46 2.59
N TRP A 138 -1.05 19.20 2.97
CA TRP A 138 -0.60 18.15 2.05
C TRP A 138 -1.65 17.89 0.98
N GLU A 139 -2.93 17.81 1.36
CA GLU A 139 -4.05 17.60 0.45
C GLU A 139 -4.20 18.78 -0.53
N GLU A 140 -4.16 20.01 -0.04
CA GLU A 140 -4.20 21.21 -0.89
C GLU A 140 -3.08 21.21 -1.92
N ARG A 141 -1.84 20.88 -1.51
CA ARG A 141 -0.71 20.75 -2.44
C ARG A 141 -0.90 19.65 -3.46
N LEU A 142 -1.45 18.50 -3.04
CA LEU A 142 -1.77 17.41 -3.96
C LEU A 142 -2.77 17.87 -5.01
N ILE A 143 -3.91 18.39 -4.59
CA ILE A 143 -5.00 18.85 -5.47
C ILE A 143 -4.48 19.92 -6.44
N LYS A 144 -3.74 20.90 -5.95
CA LYS A 144 -3.14 21.97 -6.77
C LYS A 144 -2.20 21.44 -7.85
N ASN A 145 -1.42 20.40 -7.54
CA ASN A 145 -0.41 19.87 -8.47
C ASN A 145 -0.95 18.78 -9.40
N THR A 146 -2.08 18.19 -9.12
CA THR A 146 -2.65 17.10 -9.92
C THR A 146 -2.87 17.48 -11.38
N PRO A 147 -3.39 18.65 -11.75
CA PRO A 147 -3.55 19.04 -13.15
C PRO A 147 -2.24 18.99 -13.93
N PHE A 148 -1.13 19.44 -13.33
CA PHE A 148 0.19 19.37 -13.96
C PHE A 148 0.67 17.95 -14.17
N VAL A 149 0.42 17.06 -13.20
CA VAL A 149 0.78 15.65 -13.32
C VAL A 149 -0.03 14.96 -14.41
N ILE A 150 -1.32 15.29 -14.53
CA ILE A 150 -2.20 14.79 -15.60
C ILE A 150 -1.69 15.27 -16.96
N GLU A 151 -1.40 16.56 -17.11
CA GLU A 151 -0.89 17.11 -18.36
C GLU A 151 0.42 16.44 -18.79
N GLU A 152 1.37 16.29 -17.87
CA GLU A 152 2.63 15.60 -18.17
C GLU A 152 2.40 14.13 -18.52
N ARG A 153 1.51 13.43 -17.81
CA ARG A 153 1.11 12.05 -18.11
C ARG A 153 0.58 11.93 -19.55
N GLU A 154 -0.31 12.82 -19.95
CA GLU A 154 -0.89 12.80 -21.30
C GLU A 154 0.16 13.09 -22.39
N LYS A 155 1.10 14.01 -22.14
CA LYS A 155 2.24 14.23 -23.04
C LYS A 155 3.08 12.98 -23.23
N TYR A 156 3.46 12.30 -22.13
CA TYR A 156 4.21 11.05 -22.22
C TYR A 156 3.40 9.93 -22.89
N TYR A 157 2.11 9.85 -22.60
CA TYR A 157 1.24 8.88 -23.25
C TYR A 157 1.18 9.10 -24.76
N GLN A 158 1.04 10.36 -25.21
CA GLN A 158 1.03 10.69 -26.64
C GLN A 158 2.34 10.30 -27.32
N ILE A 159 3.49 10.65 -26.72
CA ILE A 159 4.81 10.25 -27.24
C ILE A 159 4.92 8.73 -27.42
N LEU A 160 4.43 7.97 -26.45
CA LEU A 160 4.45 6.51 -26.52
C LEU A 160 3.50 6.00 -27.60
N CYS A 161 2.31 6.56 -27.75
CA CYS A 161 1.39 6.22 -28.82
C CYS A 161 1.94 6.52 -30.21
N ASP A 162 2.60 7.67 -30.38
CA ASP A 162 3.22 8.07 -31.64
C ASP A 162 4.38 7.13 -32.02
N GLN A 163 5.13 6.65 -31.03
CA GLN A 163 6.29 5.79 -31.24
C GLN A 163 5.92 4.31 -31.40
N PHE A 164 4.95 3.81 -30.68
CA PHE A 164 4.63 2.39 -30.56
C PHE A 164 3.18 2.03 -30.94
N GLY A 165 2.38 2.98 -31.37
CA GLY A 165 0.94 2.80 -31.60
C GLY A 165 0.09 2.85 -30.34
N THR A 166 -1.22 2.91 -30.51
CA THR A 166 -2.16 2.92 -29.37
C THR A 166 -2.31 1.52 -28.79
N PRO A 167 -2.58 1.36 -27.48
CA PRO A 167 -2.77 0.05 -26.86
C PRO A 167 -3.85 -0.81 -27.53
N SER A 168 -4.88 -0.19 -28.10
CA SER A 168 -5.95 -0.87 -28.82
C SER A 168 -5.52 -1.45 -30.17
N THR A 169 -4.52 -0.86 -30.85
CA THR A 169 -3.95 -1.38 -32.09
C THR A 169 -3.01 -2.53 -31.82
N LEU A 170 -2.18 -2.45 -30.79
CA LEU A 170 -1.26 -3.52 -30.39
C LEU A 170 -1.98 -4.81 -29.97
N ILE A 171 -3.13 -4.69 -29.32
CA ILE A 171 -3.93 -5.87 -28.91
C ILE A 171 -4.54 -6.56 -30.14
N LYS A 172 -4.96 -5.82 -31.17
CA LYS A 172 -5.51 -6.39 -32.40
C LYS A 172 -4.47 -7.14 -33.21
N GLU A 173 -3.23 -6.65 -33.27
CA GLU A 173 -2.14 -7.31 -33.97
C GLU A 173 -1.72 -8.62 -33.29
N GLN A 174 -1.76 -8.69 -31.95
CA GLN A 174 -1.44 -9.94 -31.23
C GLN A 174 -2.49 -11.03 -31.41
N VAL A 175 -3.77 -10.69 -31.56
CA VAL A 175 -4.84 -11.67 -31.82
C VAL A 175 -4.75 -12.25 -33.24
N LEU A 176 -4.28 -11.48 -34.24
CA LEU A 176 -4.10 -11.92 -35.60
C LEU A 176 -2.88 -12.83 -35.83
N ILE A 177 -1.94 -12.90 -34.91
CA ILE A 177 -0.75 -13.75 -34.99
C ILE A 177 -1.01 -15.15 -34.37
N THR A 178 -2.11 -15.32 -33.63
CA THR A 178 -2.46 -16.57 -32.92
C THR A 178 -3.55 -17.39 -33.63
N GLU A 179 -4.03 -16.99 -34.82
CA GLU A 179 -4.89 -17.77 -35.76
C GLU A 179 -4.05 -18.29 -36.93
#